data_a113bf50f5b7d47495c50d4edb2cf523
#
_entry.id   a113bf50f5b7d47495c50d4edb2cf523
#
_cell.length_a   1.000
_cell.length_b   1.000
_cell.length_c   1.000
_cell.angle_alpha   90.00
_cell.angle_beta   90.00
_cell.angle_gamma   90.00
#
_symmetry.space_group_name_H-M   'P 1'
#
loop_
_entity.id
_entity.type
_entity.pdbx_description
1 polymer ?
#
loop_
_entity_poly.entity_id
_entity_poly.type
_entity_poly.pdbx_seq_one_letter_code
_entity_poly.pdbx_strand_id
1 'polypeptide(L)'
;MLGEQYTQIKRPANRLTEKILGWFSWVFLLILTIVSMFIALVSFSNDTSIANLENTLNNNELVQQILANNDLSTTQFVIWLQNGVWAIIVYFIVCLLISFLALISMNIRILSGFLFLIAAIVTIPLVLLIVTLIIPILFFIIAMMMFARRDRIETVPSYYNDYDQ
;
A
#
# COMPACT_ATOMS: atom_id res chain seq x y z
N MET A 1 -33.32 49.49 4.76
CA MET A 1 -32.97 48.07 4.99
C MET A 1 -31.74 47.81 4.12
N LEU A 2 -30.56 47.87 4.72
CA LEU A 2 -29.30 47.49 4.03
C LEU A 2 -29.32 45.95 3.94
N GLY A 3 -29.50 45.42 2.72
CA GLY A 3 -29.42 44.00 2.50
C GLY A 3 -28.02 43.49 2.86
N GLU A 4 -27.91 42.71 3.91
CA GLU A 4 -26.67 42.04 4.28
C GLU A 4 -26.23 41.15 3.10
N GLN A 5 -25.13 41.54 2.46
CA GLN A 5 -24.54 40.74 1.42
C GLN A 5 -23.72 39.64 2.08
N TYR A 6 -24.09 38.36 1.84
CA TYR A 6 -23.34 37.20 2.31
C TYR A 6 -22.46 36.66 1.17
N THR A 7 -21.20 36.46 1.46
CA THR A 7 -20.25 35.81 0.53
C THR A 7 -20.08 34.37 0.93
N GLN A 8 -20.16 33.46 -0.04
CA GLN A 8 -19.93 32.04 0.19
C GLN A 8 -18.41 31.76 0.12
N ILE A 9 -17.80 31.41 1.23
CA ILE A 9 -16.40 31.00 1.29
C ILE A 9 -16.33 29.49 1.37
N LYS A 10 -15.60 28.88 0.43
CA LYS A 10 -15.35 27.45 0.42
C LYS A 10 -14.15 27.14 1.32
N ARG A 11 -14.39 26.59 2.51
CA ARG A 11 -13.33 26.11 3.39
C ARG A 11 -12.95 24.67 3.10
N PRO A 12 -11.65 24.38 2.89
CA PRO A 12 -11.21 22.99 2.70
C PRO A 12 -11.50 22.15 3.96
N ALA A 13 -11.99 20.94 3.77
CA ALA A 13 -12.21 20.01 4.87
C ALA A 13 -10.88 19.65 5.55
N ASN A 14 -10.87 19.59 6.89
CA ASN A 14 -9.69 19.14 7.62
C ASN A 14 -9.43 17.65 7.34
N ARG A 15 -8.30 17.34 6.71
CA ARG A 15 -7.90 15.99 6.25
C ARG A 15 -6.79 15.38 7.09
N LEU A 16 -6.70 15.78 8.35
CA LEU A 16 -5.63 15.33 9.24
C LEU A 16 -5.71 13.81 9.47
N THR A 17 -6.92 13.29 9.64
CA THR A 17 -7.15 11.85 9.88
C THR A 17 -6.71 11.00 8.69
N GLU A 18 -7.08 11.42 7.47
CA GLU A 18 -6.70 10.73 6.23
C GLU A 18 -5.19 10.76 6.02
N LYS A 19 -4.54 11.89 6.32
CA LYS A 19 -3.08 12.02 6.24
C LYS A 19 -2.39 11.09 7.22
N ILE A 20 -2.80 11.07 8.48
CA ILE A 20 -2.21 10.20 9.51
C ILE A 20 -2.38 8.73 9.11
N LEU A 21 -3.60 8.33 8.73
CA LEU A 21 -3.89 6.96 8.35
C LEU A 21 -3.10 6.53 7.10
N GLY A 22 -2.98 7.43 6.12
CA GLY A 22 -2.20 7.20 4.91
C GLY A 22 -0.71 7.01 5.20
N TRP A 23 -0.12 7.87 6.03
CA TRP A 23 1.27 7.74 6.44
C TRP A 23 1.50 6.45 7.24
N PHE A 24 0.60 6.11 8.14
CA PHE A 24 0.68 4.88 8.91
C PHE A 24 0.68 3.64 8.00
N SER A 25 -0.24 3.58 7.04
CA SER A 25 -0.34 2.48 6.08
C SER A 25 0.91 2.37 5.20
N TRP A 26 1.46 3.52 4.76
CA TRP A 26 2.67 3.56 3.95
C TRP A 26 3.91 3.10 4.72
N VAL A 27 4.09 3.56 5.96
CA VAL A 27 5.20 3.12 6.83
C VAL A 27 5.11 1.63 7.11
N PHE A 28 3.90 1.11 7.33
CA PHE A 28 3.70 -0.32 7.56
C PHE A 28 4.07 -1.15 6.32
N LEU A 29 3.67 -0.71 5.12
CA LEU A 29 4.05 -1.33 3.85
C LEU A 29 5.58 -1.27 3.63
N LEU A 30 6.22 -0.16 3.97
CA LEU A 30 7.67 0.02 3.88
C LEU A 30 8.40 -0.96 4.80
N ILE A 31 7.96 -1.11 6.05
CA ILE A 31 8.55 -2.08 6.99
C ILE A 31 8.43 -3.50 6.43
N LEU A 32 7.26 -3.89 5.91
CA LEU A 32 7.06 -5.21 5.30
C LEU A 32 7.99 -5.42 4.11
N THR A 33 8.17 -4.40 3.27
CA THR A 33 9.09 -4.47 2.12
C THR A 33 10.53 -4.70 2.58
N ILE A 34 11.00 -3.96 3.58
CA ILE A 34 12.36 -4.10 4.14
C ILE A 34 12.55 -5.50 4.74
N VAL A 35 11.58 -5.98 5.53
CA VAL A 35 11.64 -7.30 6.15
C VAL A 35 11.66 -8.40 5.08
N SER A 36 10.82 -8.29 4.06
CA SER A 36 10.80 -9.26 2.94
C SER A 36 12.12 -9.26 2.18
N MET A 37 12.70 -8.10 1.92
CA MET A 37 14.01 -7.97 1.27
C MET A 37 15.12 -8.58 2.13
N PHE A 38 15.11 -8.34 3.44
CA PHE A 38 16.09 -8.92 4.35
C PHE A 38 16.00 -10.45 4.37
N ILE A 39 14.80 -11.02 4.46
CA ILE A 39 14.58 -12.47 4.41
C ILE A 39 15.10 -13.04 3.09
N ALA A 40 14.80 -12.40 1.96
CA ALA A 40 15.26 -12.84 0.66
C ALA A 40 16.80 -12.84 0.56
N LEU A 41 17.44 -11.78 1.02
CA LEU A 41 18.89 -11.67 1.03
C LEU A 41 19.52 -12.77 1.89
N VAL A 42 19.02 -13.01 3.10
CA VAL A 42 19.56 -14.04 4.00
C VAL A 42 19.34 -15.45 3.41
N SER A 43 18.18 -15.70 2.80
CA SER A 43 17.85 -17.04 2.29
C SER A 43 18.53 -17.39 0.97
N PHE A 44 18.82 -16.40 0.12
CA PHE A 44 19.29 -16.65 -1.26
C PHE A 44 20.62 -15.97 -1.61
N SER A 45 21.34 -15.35 -0.65
CA SER A 45 22.61 -14.68 -0.93
C SER A 45 23.82 -15.60 -0.95
N ASN A 46 23.76 -16.73 -0.25
CA ASN A 46 24.88 -17.65 -0.08
C ASN A 46 24.54 -19.05 -0.59
N ASP A 47 25.50 -19.69 -1.28
CA ASP A 47 25.36 -21.07 -1.76
C ASP A 47 25.08 -22.06 -0.61
N THR A 48 25.62 -21.81 0.58
CA THR A 48 25.35 -22.61 1.79
C THR A 48 23.87 -22.51 2.23
N SER A 49 23.26 -21.33 2.13
CA SER A 49 21.85 -21.12 2.47
C SER A 49 20.94 -21.86 1.47
N ILE A 50 21.28 -21.78 0.19
CA ILE A 50 20.56 -22.49 -0.88
C ILE A 50 20.69 -24.01 -0.68
N ALA A 51 21.89 -24.54 -0.40
CA ALA A 51 22.12 -25.95 -0.15
C ALA A 51 21.35 -26.44 1.10
N ASN A 52 21.28 -25.63 2.15
CA ASN A 52 20.49 -25.96 3.34
C ASN A 52 18.99 -25.99 3.03
N LEU A 53 18.50 -25.07 2.19
CA LEU A 53 17.11 -25.06 1.74
C LEU A 53 16.81 -26.29 0.91
N GLU A 54 17.67 -26.66 -0.05
CA GLU A 54 17.52 -27.87 -0.85
C GLU A 54 17.49 -29.15 0.03
N ASN A 55 18.39 -29.25 1.01
CA ASN A 55 18.41 -30.36 1.95
C ASN A 55 17.12 -30.43 2.78
N THR A 56 16.62 -29.28 3.24
CA THR A 56 15.35 -29.23 3.99
C THR A 56 14.17 -29.66 3.14
N LEU A 57 14.12 -29.25 1.87
CA LEU A 57 13.07 -29.63 0.93
C LEU A 57 13.17 -31.12 0.55
N ASN A 58 14.38 -31.65 0.37
CA ASN A 58 14.60 -33.05 0.08
C ASN A 58 14.16 -33.97 1.23
N ASN A 59 14.28 -33.53 2.47
CA ASN A 59 13.87 -34.29 3.66
C ASN A 59 12.37 -34.15 3.98
N ASN A 60 11.62 -33.35 3.23
CA ASN A 60 10.20 -33.12 3.45
C ASN A 60 9.37 -33.99 2.48
N GLU A 61 8.74 -35.03 3.00
CA GLU A 61 7.95 -35.98 2.20
C GLU A 61 6.80 -35.33 1.42
N LEU A 62 6.12 -34.30 1.99
CA LEU A 62 5.03 -33.60 1.32
C LEU A 62 5.55 -32.82 0.11
N VAL A 63 6.71 -32.16 0.27
CA VAL A 63 7.33 -31.41 -0.83
C VAL A 63 7.76 -32.39 -1.93
N GLN A 64 8.37 -33.52 -1.59
CA GLN A 64 8.79 -34.53 -2.56
C GLN A 64 7.61 -35.13 -3.33
N GLN A 65 6.47 -35.36 -2.68
CA GLN A 65 5.25 -35.79 -3.38
C GLN A 65 4.74 -34.72 -4.37
N ILE A 66 4.77 -33.45 -3.99
CA ILE A 66 4.36 -32.33 -4.87
C ILE A 66 5.31 -32.24 -6.07
N LEU A 67 6.61 -32.34 -5.84
CA LEU A 67 7.63 -32.29 -6.90
C LEU A 67 7.49 -33.43 -7.88
N ALA A 68 7.31 -34.68 -7.37
CA ALA A 68 7.11 -35.88 -8.18
C ALA A 68 5.82 -35.78 -9.04
N ASN A 69 4.75 -35.24 -8.50
CA ASN A 69 3.48 -35.07 -9.23
C ASN A 69 3.56 -34.01 -10.35
N ASN A 70 4.57 -33.14 -10.32
CA ASN A 70 4.75 -32.08 -11.31
C ASN A 70 6.02 -32.23 -12.17
N ASP A 71 6.70 -33.42 -12.08
CA ASP A 71 7.94 -33.70 -12.78
C ASP A 71 9.05 -32.67 -12.57
N LEU A 72 9.10 -32.03 -11.36
CA LEU A 72 10.04 -31.02 -10.99
C LEU A 72 11.17 -31.58 -10.12
N SER A 73 12.42 -31.16 -10.41
CA SER A 73 13.53 -31.42 -9.50
C SER A 73 13.54 -30.39 -8.36
N THR A 74 14.10 -30.76 -7.20
CA THR A 74 14.26 -29.86 -6.05
C THR A 74 15.02 -28.58 -6.43
N THR A 75 16.08 -28.70 -7.21
CA THR A 75 16.87 -27.55 -7.68
C THR A 75 16.03 -26.60 -8.54
N GLN A 76 15.24 -27.12 -9.48
CA GLN A 76 14.32 -26.30 -10.27
C GLN A 76 13.30 -25.57 -9.40
N PHE A 77 12.76 -26.27 -8.39
CA PHE A 77 11.81 -25.67 -7.45
C PHE A 77 12.43 -24.54 -6.64
N VAL A 78 13.68 -24.68 -6.18
CA VAL A 78 14.43 -23.63 -5.47
C VAL A 78 14.64 -22.41 -6.36
N ILE A 79 15.00 -22.60 -7.63
CA ILE A 79 15.12 -21.50 -8.61
C ILE A 79 13.78 -20.79 -8.81
N TRP A 80 12.68 -21.53 -8.89
CA TRP A 80 11.33 -20.96 -8.99
C TRP A 80 10.93 -20.17 -7.74
N LEU A 81 11.25 -20.70 -6.55
CA LEU A 81 11.05 -19.98 -5.28
C LEU A 81 11.85 -18.67 -5.24
N GLN A 82 13.12 -18.73 -5.61
CA GLN A 82 13.99 -17.56 -5.66
C GLN A 82 13.43 -16.48 -6.58
N ASN A 83 13.06 -16.84 -7.81
CA ASN A 83 12.47 -15.92 -8.78
C ASN A 83 11.12 -15.37 -8.29
N GLY A 84 10.30 -16.21 -7.67
CA GLY A 84 9.01 -15.82 -7.09
C GLY A 84 9.17 -14.80 -5.96
N VAL A 85 10.13 -15.01 -5.05
CA VAL A 85 10.41 -14.08 -3.95
C VAL A 85 10.90 -12.74 -4.48
N TRP A 86 11.79 -12.72 -5.47
CA TRP A 86 12.25 -11.47 -6.10
C TRP A 86 11.11 -10.75 -6.81
N ALA A 87 10.23 -11.47 -7.51
CA ALA A 87 9.05 -10.90 -8.15
C ALA A 87 8.11 -10.25 -7.12
N ILE A 88 7.89 -10.89 -5.97
CA ILE A 88 7.09 -10.34 -4.86
C ILE A 88 7.72 -9.05 -4.31
N ILE A 89 9.05 -9.00 -4.15
CA ILE A 89 9.75 -7.79 -3.67
C ILE A 89 9.57 -6.63 -4.65
N VAL A 90 9.75 -6.87 -5.95
CA VAL A 90 9.52 -5.85 -6.98
C VAL A 90 8.07 -5.36 -6.92
N TYR A 91 7.13 -6.27 -6.72
CA TYR A 91 5.72 -5.92 -6.58
C TYR A 91 5.45 -5.04 -5.34
N PHE A 92 6.06 -5.33 -4.20
CA PHE A 92 5.99 -4.48 -3.00
C PHE A 92 6.52 -3.07 -3.28
N ILE A 93 7.64 -2.96 -3.99
CA ILE A 93 8.21 -1.66 -4.36
C ILE A 93 7.24 -0.87 -5.23
N VAL A 94 6.60 -1.50 -6.21
CA VAL A 94 5.59 -0.84 -7.06
C VAL A 94 4.39 -0.36 -6.23
N CYS A 95 3.86 -1.20 -5.32
CA CYS A 95 2.79 -0.82 -4.40
C CYS A 95 3.18 0.38 -3.53
N LEU A 96 4.43 0.39 -3.03
CA LEU A 96 4.97 1.46 -2.20
C LEU A 96 5.07 2.79 -2.97
N LEU A 97 5.49 2.75 -4.24
CA LEU A 97 5.54 3.93 -5.11
C LEU A 97 4.13 4.49 -5.39
N ILE A 98 3.16 3.63 -5.72
CA ILE A 98 1.78 4.06 -5.98
C ILE A 98 1.16 4.70 -4.73
N SER A 99 1.32 4.07 -3.56
CA SER A 99 0.80 4.60 -2.30
C SER A 99 1.50 5.90 -1.88
N PHE A 100 2.79 6.07 -2.17
CA PHE A 100 3.52 7.32 -1.95
C PHE A 100 3.00 8.45 -2.84
N LEU A 101 2.76 8.19 -4.12
CA LEU A 101 2.15 9.15 -5.03
C LEU A 101 0.75 9.56 -4.55
N ALA A 102 -0.03 8.61 -4.03
CA ALA A 102 -1.34 8.90 -3.44
C ALA A 102 -1.24 9.86 -2.24
N LEU A 103 -0.23 9.66 -1.37
CA LEU A 103 0.05 10.53 -0.21
C LEU A 103 0.40 11.97 -0.63
N ILE A 104 1.31 12.13 -1.59
CA ILE A 104 1.71 13.46 -2.10
C ILE A 104 0.51 14.16 -2.76
N SER A 105 -0.32 13.40 -3.47
CA SER A 105 -1.48 13.93 -4.19
C SER A 105 -2.68 14.26 -3.29
N MET A 106 -2.57 14.16 -1.96
CA MET A 106 -3.69 14.42 -1.02
C MET A 106 -4.28 15.84 -1.09
N ASN A 107 -3.55 16.79 -1.68
CA ASN A 107 -4.07 18.15 -1.93
C ASN A 107 -5.18 18.13 -2.99
N ILE A 108 -5.11 17.20 -3.96
CA ILE A 108 -6.11 17.04 -5.02
C ILE A 108 -7.01 15.86 -4.63
N ARG A 109 -8.20 16.15 -4.10
CA ARG A 109 -9.12 15.19 -3.51
C ARG A 109 -9.45 14.00 -4.41
N ILE A 110 -9.89 14.27 -5.64
CA ILE A 110 -10.34 13.23 -6.57
C ILE A 110 -9.16 12.34 -6.98
N LEU A 111 -8.03 12.95 -7.33
CA LEU A 111 -6.83 12.23 -7.76
C LEU A 111 -6.30 11.32 -6.65
N SER A 112 -6.17 11.84 -5.44
CA SER A 112 -5.70 11.06 -4.29
C SER A 112 -6.65 9.90 -3.96
N GLY A 113 -7.98 10.13 -3.99
CA GLY A 113 -8.96 9.07 -3.78
C GLY A 113 -8.82 7.93 -4.80
N PHE A 114 -8.65 8.26 -6.09
CA PHE A 114 -8.40 7.27 -7.14
C PHE A 114 -7.07 6.52 -6.95
N LEU A 115 -5.99 7.23 -6.60
CA LEU A 115 -4.68 6.61 -6.37
C LEU A 115 -4.71 5.65 -5.18
N PHE A 116 -5.40 6.00 -4.08
CA PHE A 116 -5.59 5.09 -2.95
C PHE A 116 -6.46 3.89 -3.30
N LEU A 117 -7.48 4.06 -4.14
CA LEU A 117 -8.29 2.97 -4.64
C LEU A 117 -7.45 2.01 -5.51
N ILE A 118 -6.64 2.54 -6.41
CA ILE A 118 -5.70 1.74 -7.22
C ILE A 118 -4.70 1.01 -6.29
N ALA A 119 -4.12 1.71 -5.31
CA ALA A 119 -3.22 1.10 -4.34
C ALA A 119 -3.90 -0.05 -3.57
N ALA A 120 -5.17 0.13 -3.16
CA ALA A 120 -5.94 -0.93 -2.51
C ALA A 120 -6.11 -2.15 -3.40
N ILE A 121 -6.50 -1.97 -4.67
CA ILE A 121 -6.70 -3.07 -5.63
C ILE A 121 -5.37 -3.78 -5.92
N VAL A 122 -4.32 -3.00 -6.17
CA VAL A 122 -2.98 -3.55 -6.47
C VAL A 122 -2.41 -4.29 -5.25
N THR A 123 -2.74 -3.94 -4.02
CA THR A 123 -2.29 -4.66 -2.82
C THR A 123 -3.09 -5.93 -2.51
N ILE A 124 -4.24 -6.19 -3.16
CA ILE A 124 -5.05 -7.39 -2.94
C ILE A 124 -4.26 -8.71 -3.13
N PRO A 125 -3.45 -8.92 -4.18
CA PRO A 125 -2.70 -10.17 -4.33
C PRO A 125 -1.73 -10.46 -3.18
N LEU A 126 -1.26 -9.42 -2.47
CA LEU A 126 -0.40 -9.57 -1.30
C LEU A 126 -1.14 -10.14 -0.09
N VAL A 127 -2.47 -10.18 -0.10
CA VAL A 127 -3.33 -10.75 0.96
C VAL A 127 -3.10 -12.25 1.14
N LEU A 128 -2.51 -12.94 0.17
CA LEU A 128 -2.04 -14.33 0.33
C LEU A 128 -1.07 -14.49 1.51
N LEU A 129 -0.35 -13.43 1.86
CA LEU A 129 0.32 -13.30 3.15
C LEU A 129 -0.68 -12.68 4.13
N ILE A 130 -1.32 -13.46 4.98
CA ILE A 130 -2.41 -13.06 5.90
C ILE A 130 -2.15 -11.74 6.64
N VAL A 131 -0.88 -11.48 6.97
CA VAL A 131 -0.43 -10.25 7.65
C VAL A 131 -0.65 -8.98 6.80
N THR A 132 -0.68 -9.10 5.48
CA THR A 132 -0.80 -7.94 4.57
C THR A 132 -2.26 -7.53 4.31
N LEU A 133 -3.24 -8.29 4.77
CA LEU A 133 -4.67 -8.02 4.57
C LEU A 133 -5.10 -6.64 5.13
N ILE A 134 -4.45 -6.17 6.18
CA ILE A 134 -4.73 -4.88 6.81
C ILE A 134 -4.47 -3.72 5.84
N ILE A 135 -3.45 -3.82 4.98
CA ILE A 135 -3.01 -2.73 4.09
C ILE A 135 -4.08 -2.35 3.06
N PRO A 136 -4.62 -3.28 2.23
CA PRO A 136 -5.66 -2.93 1.27
C PRO A 136 -6.93 -2.40 1.93
N ILE A 137 -7.29 -2.91 3.11
CA ILE A 137 -8.44 -2.40 3.88
C ILE A 137 -8.21 -0.95 4.28
N LEU A 138 -7.04 -0.61 4.81
CA LEU A 138 -6.70 0.76 5.19
C LEU A 138 -6.73 1.71 3.99
N PHE A 139 -6.14 1.32 2.86
CA PHE A 139 -6.16 2.12 1.65
C PHE A 139 -7.57 2.30 1.11
N PHE A 140 -8.41 1.26 1.16
CA PHE A 140 -9.80 1.36 0.76
C PHE A 140 -10.60 2.32 1.66
N ILE A 141 -10.41 2.26 2.98
CA ILE A 141 -11.04 3.18 3.94
C ILE A 141 -10.61 4.63 3.64
N ILE A 142 -9.31 4.87 3.40
CA ILE A 142 -8.82 6.21 3.05
C ILE A 142 -9.46 6.71 1.75
N ALA A 143 -9.54 5.86 0.72
CA ALA A 143 -10.19 6.21 -0.55
C ALA A 143 -11.66 6.61 -0.33
N MET A 144 -12.42 5.82 0.44
CA MET A 144 -13.82 6.13 0.78
C MET A 144 -13.95 7.44 1.55
N MET A 145 -13.05 7.69 2.53
CA MET A 145 -13.05 8.96 3.28
C MET A 145 -12.78 10.15 2.36
N MET A 146 -11.85 10.01 1.41
CA MET A 146 -11.53 11.07 0.44
C MET A 146 -12.71 11.40 -0.48
N PHE A 147 -13.51 10.40 -0.88
CA PHE A 147 -14.71 10.62 -1.68
C PHE A 147 -15.87 11.16 -0.86
N ALA A 148 -16.07 10.69 0.37
CA ALA A 148 -17.21 11.05 1.21
C ALA A 148 -17.14 12.48 1.76
N ARG A 149 -15.94 12.97 2.12
CA ARG A 149 -15.79 14.31 2.69
C ARG A 149 -15.92 15.39 1.63
N ARG A 150 -16.95 16.24 1.76
CA ARG A 150 -17.15 17.45 0.94
C ARG A 150 -16.58 18.68 1.65
N ASP A 151 -16.08 19.65 0.85
CA ASP A 151 -15.69 20.94 1.37
C ASP A 151 -16.92 21.64 1.96
N ARG A 152 -16.77 22.32 3.09
CA ARG A 152 -17.85 23.10 3.72
C ARG A 152 -17.96 24.44 3.01
N ILE A 153 -19.20 24.84 2.72
CA ILE A 153 -19.54 26.17 2.24
C ILE A 153 -20.02 26.93 3.47
N GLU A 154 -19.26 27.92 3.92
CA GLU A 154 -19.67 28.83 4.98
C GLU A 154 -20.11 30.17 4.35
N THR A 155 -21.29 30.63 4.73
CA THR A 155 -21.81 31.96 4.38
C THR A 155 -21.27 32.95 5.41
N VAL A 156 -20.38 33.84 4.98
CA VAL A 156 -19.80 34.87 5.86
C VAL A 156 -20.30 36.25 5.42
N PRO A 157 -20.62 37.16 6.35
CA PRO A 157 -20.99 38.54 6.01
C PRO A 157 -19.84 39.19 5.21
N SER A 158 -20.19 39.96 4.15
CA SER A 158 -19.20 40.52 3.20
C SER A 158 -18.17 41.49 3.81
N TYR A 159 -18.47 42.07 4.98
CA TYR A 159 -17.54 42.98 5.69
C TYR A 159 -16.34 42.25 6.32
N TYR A 160 -16.31 40.94 6.36
CA TYR A 160 -15.20 40.17 6.92
C TYR A 160 -14.02 40.00 5.94
N ASN A 161 -14.24 40.28 4.64
CA ASN A 161 -13.22 40.13 3.61
C ASN A 161 -12.22 41.29 3.49
N ASP A 162 -12.46 42.44 4.15
CA ASP A 162 -11.61 43.62 4.03
C ASP A 162 -10.35 43.62 4.90
N TYR A 163 -10.18 42.60 5.78
CA TYR A 163 -9.06 42.57 6.75
C TYR A 163 -7.96 41.55 6.41
N ASP A 164 -8.13 40.73 5.37
CA ASP A 164 -7.18 39.67 5.00
C ASP A 164 -6.45 39.92 3.66
N GLN A 165 -6.33 41.20 3.20
CA GLN A 165 -5.50 41.57 2.04
C GLN A 165 -4.19 42.21 2.47
#